data_d83ffcaeed4f5fdc59712dd5f81c6a4f
#
_entry.id   d83ffcaeed4f5fdc59712dd5f81c6a4f
#
_cell.length_a   1.000
_cell.length_b   1.000
_cell.length_c   1.000
_cell.angle_alpha   90.00
_cell.angle_beta   90.00
_cell.angle_gamma   90.00
#
_symmetry.space_group_name_H-M   'P 1'
#
loop_
_entity.id
_entity.type
_entity.pdbx_description
1 polymer ?
#
loop_
_entity_poly.entity_id
_entity_poly.type
_entity_poly.pdbx_seq_one_letter_code
_entity_poly.pdbx_strand_id
1 'polypeptide(L)'
;FDGNSQTFRLVTKLQILNDEFGLNLTYATLASMLKYPRASFSSSNQWKKHGFFYSEEPVVKDIWEKTGLREGTRHPFTYLMEACDDIAYSVLDAEDTVKKSLASFHDLMDFLSCQGNASSDEIMRNVITKSKEDNKEYSKAELSPAELNDMSMQMFRVYAIAELVDAVVIAFKENKDNFLDINCQE
;
A
#
# COMPACT_ATOMS: atom_id res chain seq x y z
N PHE A 1 11.89 7.74 -16.37
CA PHE A 1 10.43 7.69 -16.14
C PHE A 1 10.17 7.45 -14.65
N ASP A 2 9.40 8.32 -14.00
CA ASP A 2 9.01 8.17 -12.60
C ASP A 2 7.49 7.96 -12.52
N GLY A 3 7.05 6.79 -12.03
CA GLY A 3 5.65 6.42 -11.94
C GLY A 3 4.84 7.34 -11.02
N ASN A 4 5.44 7.83 -9.93
CA ASN A 4 4.75 8.72 -8.99
C ASN A 4 4.41 10.06 -9.65
N SER A 5 5.38 10.68 -10.32
CA SER A 5 5.16 11.95 -11.05
C SER A 5 4.17 11.78 -12.18
N GLN A 6 4.20 10.65 -12.89
CA GLN A 6 3.25 10.38 -13.96
C GLN A 6 1.83 10.15 -13.41
N THR A 7 1.69 9.45 -12.28
CA THR A 7 0.39 9.26 -11.62
C THR A 7 -0.21 10.61 -11.21
N PHE A 8 0.59 11.50 -10.59
CA PHE A 8 0.13 12.82 -10.22
C PHE A 8 -0.34 13.63 -11.45
N ARG A 9 0.44 13.63 -12.53
CA ARG A 9 0.07 14.28 -13.82
C ARG A 9 -1.22 13.67 -14.39
N LEU A 10 -1.36 12.35 -14.32
CA LEU A 10 -2.53 11.66 -14.86
C LEU A 10 -3.81 12.14 -14.15
N VAL A 11 -3.82 12.16 -12.83
CA VAL A 11 -5.02 12.53 -12.05
C VAL A 11 -5.32 14.03 -12.06
N THR A 12 -4.30 14.88 -12.26
CA THR A 12 -4.48 16.35 -12.25
C THR A 12 -4.69 16.97 -13.63
N LYS A 13 -4.29 16.30 -14.72
CA LYS A 13 -4.30 16.89 -16.07
C LYS A 13 -4.78 15.96 -17.16
N LEU A 14 -4.34 14.70 -17.19
CA LEU A 14 -4.54 13.84 -18.35
C LEU A 14 -5.86 13.10 -18.34
N GLN A 15 -6.40 12.81 -17.18
CA GLN A 15 -7.68 12.13 -17.04
C GLN A 15 -8.82 13.15 -17.07
N ILE A 16 -9.08 13.69 -18.24
CA ILE A 16 -10.09 14.72 -18.45
C ILE A 16 -11.48 14.08 -18.37
N LEU A 17 -12.34 14.64 -17.52
CA LEU A 17 -13.75 14.30 -17.44
C LEU A 17 -14.60 15.40 -18.08
N ASN A 18 -14.95 16.43 -17.30
CA ASN A 18 -15.83 17.52 -17.74
C ASN A 18 -15.18 18.91 -17.65
N ASP A 19 -13.99 19.00 -17.04
CA ASP A 19 -13.27 20.25 -16.80
C ASP A 19 -11.75 20.07 -16.97
N GLU A 20 -10.99 21.14 -16.74
CA GLU A 20 -9.53 21.17 -16.89
C GLU A 20 -8.76 20.61 -15.67
N PHE A 21 -9.46 20.14 -14.63
CA PHE A 21 -8.84 19.74 -13.36
C PHE A 21 -8.54 18.23 -13.27
N GLY A 22 -8.51 17.53 -14.38
CA GLY A 22 -8.29 16.08 -14.41
C GLY A 22 -9.44 15.32 -13.76
N LEU A 23 -9.17 14.53 -12.70
CA LEU A 23 -10.21 13.85 -11.91
C LEU A 23 -10.93 14.79 -10.93
N ASN A 24 -10.57 16.05 -10.86
CA ASN A 24 -11.14 17.04 -9.94
C ASN A 24 -11.14 16.57 -8.49
N LEU A 25 -10.01 16.01 -8.04
CA LEU A 25 -9.84 15.52 -6.68
C LEU A 25 -9.64 16.68 -5.70
N THR A 26 -10.02 16.45 -4.43
CA THR A 26 -9.77 17.46 -3.39
C THR A 26 -8.28 17.65 -3.14
N TYR A 27 -7.88 18.82 -2.67
CA TYR A 27 -6.49 19.12 -2.30
C TYR A 27 -5.93 18.12 -1.28
N ALA A 28 -6.74 17.70 -0.30
CA ALA A 28 -6.33 16.70 0.69
C ALA A 28 -6.04 15.33 0.04
N THR A 29 -6.87 14.91 -0.91
CA THR A 29 -6.63 13.67 -1.67
C THR A 29 -5.35 13.78 -2.49
N LEU A 30 -5.16 14.87 -3.22
CA LEU A 30 -3.94 15.11 -4.01
C LEU A 30 -2.69 15.17 -3.12
N ALA A 31 -2.77 15.83 -1.95
CA ALA A 31 -1.69 15.86 -0.97
C ALA A 31 -1.31 14.46 -0.48
N SER A 32 -2.30 13.62 -0.19
CA SER A 32 -2.07 12.26 0.29
C SER A 32 -1.43 11.33 -0.74
N MET A 33 -1.56 11.64 -2.03
CA MET A 33 -0.91 10.91 -3.13
C MET A 33 0.57 11.28 -3.33
N LEU A 34 1.02 12.41 -2.76
CA LEU A 34 2.40 12.88 -2.88
C LEU A 34 3.35 12.11 -1.94
N LYS A 35 3.67 10.86 -2.29
CA LYS A 35 4.64 10.02 -1.58
C LYS A 35 6.01 10.69 -1.44
N TYR A 36 6.44 11.40 -2.47
CA TYR A 36 7.69 12.15 -2.54
C TYR A 36 7.38 13.62 -2.87
N PRO A 37 7.25 14.50 -1.88
CA PRO A 37 6.84 15.89 -2.09
C PRO A 37 7.98 16.76 -2.67
N ARG A 38 8.47 16.38 -3.83
CA ARG A 38 9.62 16.95 -4.53
C ARG A 38 9.41 16.95 -6.03
N ALA A 39 9.76 18.08 -6.66
CA ALA A 39 9.76 18.21 -8.12
C ALA A 39 10.88 17.41 -8.78
N SER A 40 10.67 16.98 -10.01
CA SER A 40 11.75 16.54 -10.89
C SER A 40 12.75 17.70 -11.09
N PHE A 41 14.05 17.36 -11.13
CA PHE A 41 15.16 18.33 -11.19
C PHE A 41 15.41 19.18 -9.92
N SER A 42 14.77 18.89 -8.81
CA SER A 42 15.13 19.51 -7.53
C SER A 42 16.53 19.06 -7.08
N SER A 43 17.35 19.99 -6.61
CA SER A 43 18.70 19.71 -6.08
C SER A 43 18.71 19.15 -4.65
N SER A 44 17.57 19.04 -4.01
CA SER A 44 17.45 18.46 -2.67
C SER A 44 17.82 16.98 -2.66
N ASN A 45 18.66 16.53 -1.73
CA ASN A 45 19.11 15.14 -1.59
C ASN A 45 18.21 14.26 -0.71
N GLN A 46 17.14 14.83 -0.12
CA GLN A 46 16.28 14.15 0.83
C GLN A 46 15.55 12.94 0.23
N TRP A 47 15.12 13.05 -1.01
CA TRP A 47 14.38 11.97 -1.71
C TRP A 47 15.08 11.58 -3.01
N LYS A 48 15.29 10.29 -3.23
CA LYS A 48 15.84 9.76 -4.50
C LYS A 48 14.81 9.77 -5.64
N LYS A 49 13.52 9.72 -5.32
CA LYS A 49 12.40 9.71 -6.28
C LYS A 49 11.68 11.06 -6.26
N HIS A 50 10.84 11.31 -7.26
CA HIS A 50 10.08 12.54 -7.43
C HIS A 50 8.59 12.23 -7.34
N GLY A 51 7.77 13.18 -6.82
CA GLY A 51 6.33 13.03 -6.74
C GLY A 51 5.58 13.77 -7.85
N PHE A 52 6.20 14.77 -8.46
CA PHE A 52 5.59 15.57 -9.53
C PHE A 52 6.65 16.10 -10.49
N PHE A 53 6.25 16.43 -11.72
CA PHE A 53 7.13 17.11 -12.65
C PHE A 53 7.17 18.60 -12.35
N TYR A 54 8.23 19.27 -12.77
CA TYR A 54 8.41 20.70 -12.57
C TYR A 54 7.21 21.54 -13.06
N SER A 55 6.57 21.12 -14.14
CA SER A 55 5.39 21.79 -14.71
C SER A 55 4.14 21.74 -13.80
N GLU A 56 4.08 20.84 -12.83
CA GLU A 56 3.00 20.72 -11.84
C GLU A 56 3.31 21.44 -10.53
N GLU A 57 4.50 22.02 -10.37
CA GLU A 57 4.91 22.74 -9.15
C GLU A 57 3.90 23.82 -8.69
N PRO A 58 3.30 24.63 -9.58
CA PRO A 58 2.27 25.59 -9.15
C PRO A 58 1.06 24.91 -8.49
N VAL A 59 0.59 23.81 -9.03
CA VAL A 59 -0.54 23.04 -8.48
C VAL A 59 -0.17 22.46 -7.11
N VAL A 60 1.05 21.97 -6.96
CA VAL A 60 1.51 21.41 -5.68
C VAL A 60 1.67 22.50 -4.62
N LYS A 61 2.11 23.70 -4.99
CA LYS A 61 2.14 24.86 -4.06
C LYS A 61 0.75 25.24 -3.57
N ASP A 62 -0.24 25.26 -4.46
CA ASP A 62 -1.64 25.47 -4.09
C ASP A 62 -2.14 24.38 -3.13
N ILE A 63 -1.77 23.12 -3.39
CA ILE A 63 -2.12 21.99 -2.51
C ILE A 63 -1.56 22.22 -1.11
N TRP A 64 -0.28 22.55 -0.97
CA TRP A 64 0.33 22.81 0.35
C TRP A 64 -0.33 23.99 1.06
N GLU A 65 -0.57 25.10 0.35
CA GLU A 65 -1.24 26.27 0.92
C GLU A 65 -2.65 25.94 1.42
N LYS A 66 -3.46 25.26 0.59
CA LYS A 66 -4.87 24.94 0.92
C LYS A 66 -5.01 23.84 1.97
N THR A 67 -4.02 22.97 2.13
CA THR A 67 -4.00 21.94 3.17
C THR A 67 -3.27 22.38 4.44
N GLY A 68 -2.62 23.54 4.43
CA GLY A 68 -1.82 24.04 5.56
C GLY A 68 -0.51 23.28 5.76
N LEU A 69 -0.07 22.52 4.80
CA LEU A 69 1.19 21.80 4.84
C LEU A 69 2.36 22.72 4.49
N ARG A 70 3.53 22.47 5.09
CA ARG A 70 4.78 23.09 4.61
C ARG A 70 5.19 22.50 3.26
N GLU A 71 5.86 23.30 2.45
CA GLU A 71 6.50 22.81 1.24
C GLU A 71 7.45 21.63 1.57
N GLY A 72 7.36 20.56 0.79
CA GLY A 72 8.21 19.38 0.94
C GLY A 72 7.79 18.42 2.05
N THR A 73 6.68 18.68 2.78
CA THR A 73 6.17 17.74 3.79
C THR A 73 5.11 16.82 3.22
N ARG A 74 5.00 15.63 3.80
CA ARG A 74 3.98 14.63 3.47
C ARG A 74 2.67 14.93 4.22
N HIS A 75 1.56 14.66 3.56
CA HIS A 75 0.26 14.64 4.23
C HIS A 75 0.17 13.38 5.14
N PRO A 76 -0.46 13.45 6.33
CA PRO A 76 -0.60 12.26 7.20
C PRO A 76 -1.16 11.03 6.50
N PHE A 77 -2.14 11.19 5.62
CA PHE A 77 -2.71 10.07 4.87
C PHE A 77 -1.79 9.47 3.81
N THR A 78 -0.66 10.10 3.50
CA THR A 78 0.37 9.48 2.66
C THR A 78 0.92 8.20 3.30
N TYR A 79 1.05 8.16 4.62
CA TYR A 79 1.51 6.97 5.34
C TYR A 79 0.49 5.82 5.25
N LEU A 80 -0.82 6.13 5.29
CA LEU A 80 -1.86 5.11 5.05
C LEU A 80 -1.84 4.61 3.61
N MET A 81 -1.66 5.49 2.65
CA MET A 81 -1.56 5.12 1.24
C MET A 81 -0.34 4.21 1.01
N GLU A 82 0.83 4.54 1.58
CA GLU A 82 2.03 3.68 1.51
C GLU A 82 1.78 2.31 2.14
N ALA A 83 1.19 2.27 3.33
CA ALA A 83 0.88 1.01 4.00
C ALA A 83 -0.08 0.14 3.17
N CYS A 84 -1.11 0.72 2.57
CA CYS A 84 -2.03 0.00 1.69
C CYS A 84 -1.32 -0.53 0.42
N ASP A 85 -0.41 0.26 -0.15
CA ASP A 85 0.42 -0.14 -1.30
C ASP A 85 1.30 -1.34 -0.93
N ASP A 86 2.01 -1.28 0.19
CA ASP A 86 2.88 -2.35 0.67
C ASP A 86 2.10 -3.64 1.01
N ILE A 87 0.91 -3.53 1.63
CA ILE A 87 0.02 -4.66 1.89
C ILE A 87 -0.41 -5.30 0.57
N ALA A 88 -0.88 -4.49 -0.39
CA ALA A 88 -1.35 -4.98 -1.66
C ALA A 88 -0.24 -5.73 -2.41
N TYR A 89 0.94 -5.15 -2.55
CA TYR A 89 2.07 -5.80 -3.22
C TYR A 89 2.49 -7.09 -2.52
N SER A 90 2.69 -7.06 -1.20
CA SER A 90 3.17 -8.23 -0.46
C SER A 90 2.22 -9.41 -0.57
N VAL A 91 0.92 -9.18 -0.41
CA VAL A 91 -0.09 -10.24 -0.43
C VAL A 91 -0.33 -10.76 -1.84
N LEU A 92 -0.40 -9.86 -2.84
CA LEU A 92 -0.61 -10.26 -4.23
C LEU A 92 0.61 -10.97 -4.81
N ASP A 93 1.83 -10.59 -4.47
CA ASP A 93 3.05 -11.28 -4.89
C ASP A 93 3.11 -12.70 -4.31
N ALA A 94 2.67 -12.89 -3.07
CA ALA A 94 2.56 -14.23 -2.47
C ALA A 94 1.51 -15.08 -3.20
N GLU A 95 0.34 -14.52 -3.50
CA GLU A 95 -0.71 -15.21 -4.27
C GLU A 95 -0.22 -15.56 -5.68
N ASP A 96 0.41 -14.63 -6.37
CA ASP A 96 0.96 -14.81 -7.71
C ASP A 96 2.06 -15.88 -7.77
N THR A 97 2.87 -15.97 -6.71
CA THR A 97 3.91 -17.01 -6.60
C THR A 97 3.30 -18.42 -6.63
N VAL A 98 2.20 -18.62 -5.92
CA VAL A 98 1.49 -19.91 -5.92
C VAL A 98 0.73 -20.13 -7.22
N LYS A 99 0.04 -19.13 -7.75
CA LYS A 99 -0.67 -19.22 -9.03
C LYS A 99 0.25 -19.56 -10.21
N LYS A 100 1.46 -19.03 -10.19
CA LYS A 100 2.49 -19.35 -11.20
C LYS A 100 3.21 -20.67 -10.94
N SER A 101 2.78 -21.44 -9.95
CA SER A 101 3.36 -22.73 -9.57
C SER A 101 4.87 -22.66 -9.22
N LEU A 102 5.33 -21.51 -8.73
CA LEU A 102 6.69 -21.35 -8.21
C LEU A 102 6.82 -21.90 -6.78
N ALA A 103 5.72 -21.92 -6.04
CA ALA A 103 5.57 -22.56 -4.74
C ALA A 103 4.14 -23.12 -4.62
N SER A 104 3.91 -24.04 -3.69
CA SER A 104 2.56 -24.46 -3.32
C SER A 104 2.04 -23.63 -2.13
N PHE A 105 0.73 -23.71 -1.88
CA PHE A 105 0.15 -23.14 -0.65
C PHE A 105 0.86 -23.66 0.61
N HIS A 106 1.20 -24.95 0.65
CA HIS A 106 1.90 -25.55 1.78
C HIS A 106 3.31 -24.99 1.96
N ASP A 107 4.07 -24.83 0.86
CA ASP A 107 5.42 -24.23 0.92
C ASP A 107 5.36 -22.81 1.48
N LEU A 108 4.36 -22.00 1.07
CA LEU A 108 4.16 -20.65 1.60
C LEU A 108 3.81 -20.67 3.08
N MET A 109 2.87 -21.53 3.51
CA MET A 109 2.47 -21.63 4.91
C MET A 109 3.62 -22.12 5.80
N ASP A 110 4.43 -23.03 5.34
CA ASP A 110 5.61 -23.52 6.07
C ASP A 110 6.69 -22.46 6.14
N PHE A 111 6.95 -21.75 5.05
CA PHE A 111 7.86 -20.61 5.05
C PHE A 111 7.44 -19.56 6.08
N LEU A 112 6.19 -19.10 6.05
CA LEU A 112 5.67 -18.11 6.98
C LEU A 112 5.72 -18.61 8.43
N SER A 113 5.45 -19.89 8.67
CA SER A 113 5.51 -20.52 10.00
C SER A 113 6.94 -20.61 10.55
N CYS A 114 7.93 -20.77 9.66
CA CYS A 114 9.35 -20.90 10.03
C CYS A 114 10.05 -19.55 10.19
N GLN A 115 9.51 -18.45 9.63
CA GLN A 115 10.12 -17.13 9.79
C GLN A 115 10.05 -16.70 11.26
N GLY A 116 11.20 -16.64 11.86
CA GLY A 116 11.68 -16.48 13.23
C GLY A 116 10.79 -15.93 14.34
N ASN A 117 9.67 -15.31 14.05
CA ASN A 117 8.78 -14.71 15.05
C ASN A 117 7.29 -15.03 14.83
N ALA A 118 6.96 -15.97 13.95
CA ALA A 118 5.55 -16.34 13.72
C ALA A 118 4.84 -16.80 15.00
N SER A 119 5.60 -17.33 15.98
CA SER A 119 5.08 -17.71 17.30
C SER A 119 4.78 -16.51 18.21
N SER A 120 5.42 -15.35 17.98
CA SER A 120 5.23 -14.11 18.77
C SER A 120 4.37 -13.07 18.03
N ASP A 121 4.23 -13.19 16.72
CA ASP A 121 3.40 -12.31 15.91
C ASP A 121 1.96 -12.87 15.81
N GLU A 122 1.03 -12.19 16.48
CA GLU A 122 -0.36 -12.60 16.53
C GLU A 122 -1.05 -12.50 15.16
N ILE A 123 -0.74 -11.48 14.37
CA ILE A 123 -1.31 -11.27 13.04
C ILE A 123 -0.92 -12.44 12.12
N MET A 124 0.37 -12.74 12.05
CA MET A 124 0.86 -13.83 11.22
C MET A 124 0.29 -15.18 11.64
N ARG A 125 0.22 -15.44 12.94
CA ARG A 125 -0.36 -16.66 13.49
C ARG A 125 -1.83 -16.82 13.14
N ASN A 126 -2.62 -15.75 13.26
CA ASN A 126 -4.04 -15.76 12.93
C ASN A 126 -4.25 -16.06 11.45
N VAL A 127 -3.51 -15.38 10.57
CA VAL A 127 -3.57 -15.59 9.11
C VAL A 127 -3.22 -17.04 8.74
N ILE A 128 -2.10 -17.55 9.26
CA ILE A 128 -1.66 -18.93 8.98
C ILE A 128 -2.68 -19.96 9.49
N THR A 129 -3.19 -19.79 10.69
CA THR A 129 -4.14 -20.74 11.31
C THR A 129 -5.43 -20.80 10.51
N LYS A 130 -6.07 -19.66 10.27
CA LYS A 130 -7.31 -19.57 9.47
C LYS A 130 -7.12 -20.15 8.06
N SER A 131 -6.00 -19.80 7.39
CA SER A 131 -5.71 -20.28 6.04
C SER A 131 -5.50 -21.80 6.00
N LYS A 132 -4.82 -22.39 6.98
CA LYS A 132 -4.63 -23.85 7.08
C LYS A 132 -5.93 -24.58 7.42
N GLU A 133 -6.80 -23.98 8.22
CA GLU A 133 -8.13 -24.55 8.52
C GLU A 133 -9.00 -24.62 7.27
N ASP A 134 -9.09 -23.54 6.52
CA ASP A 134 -9.83 -23.50 5.25
C ASP A 134 -9.26 -24.46 4.20
N ASN A 135 -7.94 -24.52 4.03
CA ASN A 135 -7.32 -25.49 3.13
C ASN A 135 -7.68 -26.93 3.50
N LYS A 136 -7.69 -27.25 4.79
CA LYS A 136 -8.11 -28.57 5.28
C LYS A 136 -9.59 -28.83 5.01
N GLU A 137 -10.46 -27.81 5.08
CA GLU A 137 -11.86 -27.96 4.75
C GLU A 137 -12.05 -28.19 3.23
N TYR A 138 -11.40 -27.39 2.40
CA TYR A 138 -11.46 -27.51 0.93
C TYR A 138 -10.85 -28.82 0.42
N SER A 139 -9.85 -29.37 1.11
CA SER A 139 -9.24 -30.65 0.72
C SER A 139 -10.19 -31.85 0.83
N LYS A 140 -11.36 -31.68 1.47
CA LYS A 140 -12.41 -32.70 1.51
C LYS A 140 -13.27 -32.72 0.23
N ALA A 141 -13.22 -31.67 -0.57
CA ALA A 141 -13.90 -31.60 -1.84
C ALA A 141 -13.07 -32.32 -2.94
N GLU A 142 -13.74 -32.74 -4.02
CA GLU A 142 -13.09 -33.34 -5.19
C GLU A 142 -12.44 -32.24 -6.07
N LEU A 143 -11.44 -31.55 -5.53
CA LEU A 143 -10.68 -30.50 -6.22
C LEU A 143 -9.37 -31.04 -6.76
N SER A 144 -8.95 -30.55 -7.91
CA SER A 144 -7.57 -30.74 -8.36
C SER A 144 -6.59 -29.98 -7.44
N PRO A 145 -5.31 -30.37 -7.38
CA PRO A 145 -4.31 -29.65 -6.60
C PRO A 145 -4.18 -28.17 -6.94
N ALA A 146 -4.39 -27.80 -8.21
CA ALA A 146 -4.36 -26.42 -8.66
C ALA A 146 -5.56 -25.62 -8.12
N GLU A 147 -6.77 -26.16 -8.22
CA GLU A 147 -7.97 -25.54 -7.67
C GLU A 147 -7.90 -25.38 -6.16
N LEU A 148 -7.38 -26.38 -5.44
CA LEU A 148 -7.18 -26.30 -4.00
C LEU A 148 -6.19 -25.19 -3.63
N ASN A 149 -5.07 -25.08 -4.34
CA ASN A 149 -4.11 -24.00 -4.16
C ASN A 149 -4.76 -22.63 -4.41
N ASP A 150 -5.49 -22.47 -5.50
CA ASP A 150 -6.14 -21.20 -5.85
C ASP A 150 -7.16 -20.77 -4.81
N MET A 151 -8.03 -21.67 -4.38
CA MET A 151 -9.03 -21.37 -3.34
C MET A 151 -8.36 -21.02 -2.00
N SER A 152 -7.35 -21.78 -1.60
CA SER A 152 -6.62 -21.54 -0.36
C SER A 152 -5.88 -20.20 -0.38
N MET A 153 -5.30 -19.80 -1.53
CA MET A 153 -4.64 -18.52 -1.69
C MET A 153 -5.62 -17.35 -1.70
N GLN A 154 -6.82 -17.52 -2.25
CA GLN A 154 -7.87 -16.50 -2.15
C GLN A 154 -8.24 -16.21 -0.69
N MET A 155 -8.40 -17.25 0.12
CA MET A 155 -8.71 -17.08 1.54
C MET A 155 -7.53 -16.53 2.33
N PHE A 156 -6.31 -16.99 2.05
CA PHE A 156 -5.10 -16.38 2.61
C PHE A 156 -5.06 -14.88 2.34
N ARG A 157 -5.33 -14.44 1.11
CA ARG A 157 -5.40 -13.02 0.77
C ARG A 157 -6.44 -12.27 1.58
N VAL A 158 -7.64 -12.82 1.73
CA VAL A 158 -8.71 -12.21 2.53
C VAL A 158 -8.28 -12.00 3.98
N TYR A 159 -7.73 -13.03 4.61
CA TYR A 159 -7.27 -12.96 6.00
C TYR A 159 -6.08 -12.03 6.17
N ALA A 160 -5.08 -12.14 5.30
CA ALA A 160 -3.88 -11.31 5.37
C ALA A 160 -4.22 -9.82 5.21
N ILE A 161 -5.05 -9.44 4.22
CA ILE A 161 -5.45 -8.05 4.02
C ILE A 161 -6.26 -7.55 5.23
N ALA A 162 -7.21 -8.32 5.74
CA ALA A 162 -8.03 -7.90 6.87
C ALA A 162 -7.18 -7.62 8.12
N GLU A 163 -6.35 -8.57 8.53
CA GLU A 163 -5.49 -8.44 9.72
C GLU A 163 -4.47 -7.29 9.57
N LEU A 164 -3.86 -7.14 8.39
CA LEU A 164 -2.88 -6.08 8.14
C LEU A 164 -3.52 -4.69 8.08
N VAL A 165 -4.71 -4.56 7.47
CA VAL A 165 -5.45 -3.29 7.44
C VAL A 165 -5.87 -2.87 8.85
N ASP A 166 -6.36 -3.80 9.66
CA ASP A 166 -6.73 -3.51 11.05
C ASP A 166 -5.50 -3.05 11.86
N ALA A 167 -4.36 -3.69 11.69
CA ALA A 167 -3.10 -3.28 12.32
C ALA A 167 -2.66 -1.88 11.91
N VAL A 168 -2.75 -1.56 10.61
CA VAL A 168 -2.41 -0.21 10.10
C VAL A 168 -3.35 0.85 10.66
N VAL A 169 -4.65 0.57 10.75
CA VAL A 169 -5.63 1.50 11.32
C VAL A 169 -5.36 1.77 12.80
N ILE A 170 -5.02 0.72 13.57
CA ILE A 170 -4.65 0.85 14.98
C ILE A 170 -3.38 1.69 15.12
N ALA A 171 -2.31 1.32 14.41
CA ALA A 171 -1.03 2.03 14.44
C ALA A 171 -1.18 3.51 14.02
N PHE A 172 -1.99 3.80 13.00
CA PHE A 172 -2.26 5.17 12.58
C PHE A 172 -2.98 5.98 13.67
N LYS A 173 -3.99 5.39 14.32
CA LYS A 173 -4.72 6.07 15.41
C LYS A 173 -3.83 6.35 16.62
N GLU A 174 -2.96 5.43 16.96
CA GLU A 174 -2.02 5.58 18.08
C GLU A 174 -0.95 6.65 17.81
N ASN A 175 -0.56 6.81 16.56
CA ASN A 175 0.50 7.76 16.16
C ASN A 175 -0.04 9.05 15.53
N LYS A 176 -1.34 9.32 15.56
CA LYS A 176 -1.95 10.48 14.88
C LYS A 176 -1.30 11.81 15.25
N ASP A 177 -0.95 11.99 16.52
CA ASP A 177 -0.37 13.25 17.01
C ASP A 177 1.07 13.43 16.52
N ASN A 178 1.82 12.34 16.32
CA ASN A 178 3.17 12.36 15.76
C ASN A 178 3.17 12.79 14.28
N PHE A 179 2.14 12.43 13.51
CA PHE A 179 2.03 12.87 12.11
C PHE A 179 1.73 14.37 11.96
N LEU A 180 1.16 14.98 12.99
CA LEU A 180 0.86 16.42 13.02
C LEU A 180 2.05 17.23 13.56
N ASP A 181 2.99 16.60 14.24
CA ASP A 181 4.23 17.25 14.69
C ASP A 181 5.24 17.31 13.53
N ILE A 182 5.45 18.53 13.04
CA ILE A 182 6.30 18.82 11.88
C ILE A 182 7.77 18.41 12.11
N ASN A 183 8.19 18.19 13.35
CA ASN A 183 9.54 17.78 13.69
C ASN A 183 9.77 16.25 13.62
N CYS A 184 8.72 15.47 13.45
CA CYS A 184 8.78 14.00 13.36
C CYS A 184 8.77 13.47 11.91
N GLN A 185 8.85 14.34 10.91
CA GLN A 185 8.79 13.98 9.49
C GLN A 185 10.18 13.82 8.83
N GLU A 186 11.23 13.53 9.60
CA GLU A 186 12.57 13.18 9.09
C GLU A 186 12.69 11.71 8.72
#